data_c31a356d1662c7da8f87de59157150ea
#
_entry.id   c31a356d1662c7da8f87de59157150ea
#
_cell.length_a   1.000
_cell.length_b   1.000
_cell.length_c   1.000
_cell.angle_alpha   90.00
_cell.angle_beta   90.00
_cell.angle_gamma   90.00
#
_symmetry.space_group_name_H-M   'P 1'
#
loop_
_entity.id
_entity.type
_entity.pdbx_description
1 polymer ?
#
loop_
_entity_poly.entity_id
_entity_poly.type
_entity_poly.pdbx_seq_one_letter_code
_entity_poly.pdbx_strand_id
1 'polypeptide(L)'
;MKEQEFNSIDDLLASELFRKWIIDKDEDAATFFSQWIDQNSARLEWVATAKGIIEALTQNNNRLTSQEINSEADRIQEKILSLNPPLYANEEPGYLETWNDDGKQQGSKGIPLFYRTRYVAGMAACLLMIAGIYWYFSNKALPASNNNAYKAFMQETEHKSFEYNNNSDAEQHIVLSDGSEVVLEKNSRLTYAANFSSGKREVYLEGNAFFNITRNPERPFIVYTQTIVTKVLGTSFYVKANTKAETASVVVKTGKVSVFKRENFTSTDAGSTTLKGMVVTPNQQVIYDILNAQMNKSLVEKPALANQTTYNFDFDDTPATEVFKTLQSAYGVPMLLDDEVLASCTISASLGNEPFYEKLRIICKIINATYEVIDGTVVISSKGCKG
;
A
#
# COMPACT_ATOMS: atom_id res chain seq x y z
N MET A 1 34.39 -23.91 -5.07
CA MET A 1 32.99 -23.59 -4.72
C MET A 1 32.18 -23.78 -6.01
N LYS A 2 31.12 -24.61 -6.01
CA LYS A 2 30.25 -24.78 -7.19
C LYS A 2 29.62 -23.43 -7.51
N GLU A 3 29.64 -23.02 -8.77
CA GLU A 3 28.89 -21.87 -9.29
C GLU A 3 27.42 -22.08 -8.93
N GLN A 4 26.93 -21.30 -8.01
CA GLN A 4 25.52 -21.29 -7.64
C GLN A 4 24.84 -20.28 -8.56
N GLU A 5 24.16 -20.78 -9.59
CA GLU A 5 23.38 -19.95 -10.51
C GLU A 5 22.03 -19.61 -9.87
N PHE A 6 21.71 -18.32 -9.75
CA PHE A 6 20.39 -17.83 -9.32
C PHE A 6 19.60 -17.39 -10.55
N ASN A 7 18.49 -18.07 -10.82
CA ASN A 7 17.66 -17.83 -12.00
C ASN A 7 16.30 -17.18 -11.70
N SER A 8 16.01 -16.97 -10.41
CA SER A 8 14.80 -16.30 -9.93
C SER A 8 15.03 -15.58 -8.60
N ILE A 9 14.08 -14.72 -8.20
CA ILE A 9 14.04 -14.10 -6.88
C ILE A 9 13.91 -15.18 -5.80
N ASP A 10 13.17 -16.24 -6.07
CA ASP A 10 12.96 -17.35 -5.14
C ASP A 10 14.26 -18.11 -4.86
N ASP A 11 15.15 -18.26 -5.85
CA ASP A 11 16.47 -18.86 -5.65
C ASP A 11 17.34 -18.03 -4.70
N LEU A 12 17.25 -16.69 -4.78
CA LEU A 12 17.93 -15.76 -3.86
C LEU A 12 17.36 -15.89 -2.45
N LEU A 13 16.03 -15.91 -2.31
CA LEU A 13 15.36 -16.07 -1.02
C LEU A 13 15.63 -17.43 -0.36
N ALA A 14 15.76 -18.49 -1.15
CA ALA A 14 16.10 -19.83 -0.68
C ALA A 14 17.60 -19.98 -0.30
N SER A 15 18.47 -19.09 -0.79
CA SER A 15 19.91 -19.17 -0.56
C SER A 15 20.30 -18.83 0.88
N GLU A 16 20.93 -19.77 1.56
CA GLU A 16 21.49 -19.53 2.91
C GLU A 16 22.58 -18.47 2.89
N LEU A 17 23.40 -18.44 1.83
CA LEU A 17 24.46 -17.45 1.64
C LEU A 17 23.88 -16.04 1.48
N PHE A 18 22.78 -15.88 0.73
CA PHE A 18 22.09 -14.61 0.56
C PHE A 18 21.53 -14.11 1.88
N ARG A 19 20.92 -15.01 2.67
CA ARG A 19 20.40 -14.67 4.00
C ARG A 19 21.49 -14.26 4.97
N LYS A 20 22.62 -14.95 4.99
CA LYS A 20 23.80 -14.56 5.81
C LYS A 20 24.29 -13.17 5.47
N TRP A 21 24.35 -12.83 4.19
CA TRP A 21 24.72 -11.47 3.76
C TRP A 21 23.77 -10.41 4.31
N ILE A 22 22.46 -10.63 4.21
CA ILE A 22 21.46 -9.61 4.57
C ILE A 22 21.23 -9.53 6.09
N ILE A 23 21.11 -10.68 6.77
CA ILE A 23 20.77 -10.76 8.21
C ILE A 23 22.03 -10.64 9.07
N ASP A 24 23.04 -11.46 8.82
CA ASP A 24 24.23 -11.60 9.67
C ASP A 24 25.35 -10.61 9.25
N LYS A 25 25.18 -9.92 8.10
CA LYS A 25 26.17 -9.00 7.49
C LYS A 25 27.54 -9.67 7.28
N ASP A 26 27.53 -10.95 6.92
CA ASP A 26 28.70 -11.74 6.66
C ASP A 26 29.55 -11.17 5.52
N GLU A 27 30.84 -10.90 5.77
CA GLU A 27 31.74 -10.23 4.82
C GLU A 27 32.09 -11.10 3.61
N ASP A 28 32.18 -12.41 3.78
CA ASP A 28 32.49 -13.35 2.69
C ASP A 28 31.30 -13.45 1.74
N ALA A 29 30.09 -13.53 2.29
CA ALA A 29 28.85 -13.51 1.52
C ALA A 29 28.67 -12.16 0.80
N ALA A 30 28.99 -11.04 1.45
CA ALA A 30 28.92 -9.71 0.84
C ALA A 30 29.87 -9.59 -0.37
N THR A 31 31.09 -10.10 -0.25
CA THR A 31 32.07 -10.11 -1.33
C THR A 31 31.60 -10.98 -2.50
N PHE A 32 31.04 -12.15 -2.22
CA PHE A 32 30.48 -13.02 -3.25
C PHE A 32 29.35 -12.34 -4.03
N PHE A 33 28.36 -11.78 -3.33
CA PHE A 33 27.23 -11.12 -4.00
C PHE A 33 27.60 -9.83 -4.71
N SER A 34 28.59 -9.09 -4.22
CA SER A 34 29.15 -7.93 -4.92
C SER A 34 29.71 -8.33 -6.30
N GLN A 35 30.54 -9.37 -6.35
CA GLN A 35 31.08 -9.88 -7.60
C GLN A 35 30.00 -10.48 -8.51
N TRP A 36 29.03 -11.19 -7.94
CA TRP A 36 27.94 -11.77 -8.70
C TRP A 36 27.05 -10.68 -9.34
N ILE A 37 26.77 -9.58 -8.63
CA ILE A 37 25.99 -8.44 -9.13
C ILE A 37 26.73 -7.75 -10.28
N ASP A 38 28.05 -7.56 -10.18
CA ASP A 38 28.85 -6.94 -11.23
C ASP A 38 28.79 -7.76 -12.53
N GLN A 39 28.75 -9.07 -12.44
CA GLN A 39 28.61 -9.97 -13.59
C GLN A 39 27.17 -10.11 -14.10
N ASN A 40 26.18 -9.78 -13.28
CA ASN A 40 24.75 -9.95 -13.55
C ASN A 40 23.95 -8.66 -13.32
N SER A 41 24.43 -7.54 -13.84
CA SER A 41 23.83 -6.21 -13.59
C SER A 41 22.34 -6.10 -13.95
N ALA A 42 21.85 -6.89 -14.93
CA ALA A 42 20.45 -6.98 -15.28
C ALA A 42 19.56 -7.59 -14.17
N ARG A 43 20.16 -8.29 -13.20
CA ARG A 43 19.47 -8.94 -12.07
C ARG A 43 19.53 -8.14 -10.77
N LEU A 44 20.03 -6.91 -10.81
CA LEU A 44 20.14 -6.01 -9.65
C LEU A 44 18.78 -5.79 -8.98
N GLU A 45 17.71 -5.70 -9.76
CA GLU A 45 16.34 -5.54 -9.28
C GLU A 45 15.85 -6.74 -8.47
N TRP A 46 16.28 -7.96 -8.83
CA TRP A 46 15.97 -9.18 -8.07
C TRP A 46 16.62 -9.16 -6.69
N VAL A 47 17.89 -8.73 -6.63
CA VAL A 47 18.63 -8.59 -5.36
C VAL A 47 17.97 -7.55 -4.47
N ALA A 48 17.57 -6.40 -5.02
CA ALA A 48 16.89 -5.35 -4.27
C ALA A 48 15.53 -5.83 -3.72
N THR A 49 14.76 -6.55 -4.53
CA THR A 49 13.46 -7.10 -4.12
C THR A 49 13.61 -8.17 -3.05
N ALA A 50 14.51 -9.16 -3.25
CA ALA A 50 14.77 -10.22 -2.28
C ALA A 50 15.29 -9.66 -0.94
N LYS A 51 16.17 -8.67 -0.99
CA LYS A 51 16.67 -7.96 0.20
C LYS A 51 15.54 -7.27 0.95
N GLY A 52 14.67 -6.53 0.27
CA GLY A 52 13.51 -5.85 0.87
C GLY A 52 12.55 -6.82 1.56
N ILE A 53 12.31 -7.99 0.98
CA ILE A 53 11.47 -9.04 1.58
C ILE A 53 12.10 -9.57 2.88
N ILE A 54 13.39 -9.90 2.87
CA ILE A 54 14.09 -10.40 4.07
C ILE A 54 14.10 -9.32 5.18
N GLU A 55 14.40 -8.07 4.83
CA GLU A 55 14.41 -6.96 5.79
C GLU A 55 13.02 -6.71 6.40
N ALA A 56 11.95 -6.78 5.61
CA ALA A 56 10.58 -6.66 6.09
C ALA A 56 10.18 -7.78 7.07
N LEU A 57 10.61 -9.02 6.80
CA LEU A 57 10.37 -10.17 7.67
C LEU A 57 11.16 -10.10 8.99
N THR A 58 12.33 -9.45 8.98
CA THR A 58 13.17 -9.30 10.17
C THR A 58 12.82 -8.07 11.03
N GLN A 59 12.17 -7.05 10.46
CA GLN A 59 11.71 -5.87 11.20
C GLN A 59 10.43 -6.11 12.02
N ASN A 60 9.67 -7.16 11.72
CA ASN A 60 8.52 -7.52 12.54
C ASN A 60 9.03 -8.21 13.83
N ASN A 61 8.90 -7.56 14.97
CA ASN A 61 9.52 -7.70 16.28
C ASN A 61 9.33 -9.05 17.00
N ASN A 62 9.25 -10.16 16.28
CA ASN A 62 9.50 -11.51 16.80
C ASN A 62 10.79 -12.00 16.12
N ARG A 63 11.87 -12.04 16.89
CA ARG A 63 13.14 -12.65 16.49
C ARG A 63 12.93 -14.14 16.21
N LEU A 64 12.49 -14.46 15.01
CA LEU A 64 12.56 -15.83 14.51
C LEU A 64 14.04 -16.16 14.33
N THR A 65 14.46 -17.22 14.98
CA THR A 65 15.82 -17.73 14.80
C THR A 65 15.99 -18.26 13.37
N SER A 66 17.23 -18.33 12.88
CA SER A 66 17.51 -18.86 11.53
C SER A 66 16.95 -20.28 11.32
N GLN A 67 16.77 -21.05 12.40
CA GLN A 67 16.12 -22.37 12.37
C GLN A 67 14.60 -22.30 12.13
N GLU A 68 13.92 -21.35 12.72
CA GLU A 68 12.47 -21.16 12.55
C GLU A 68 12.13 -20.64 11.15
N ILE A 69 12.99 -19.76 10.60
CA ILE A 69 12.85 -19.27 9.21
C ILE A 69 13.03 -20.43 8.21
N ASN A 70 13.99 -21.32 8.44
CA ASN A 70 14.23 -22.48 7.59
C ASN A 70 13.06 -23.48 7.65
N SER A 71 12.53 -23.77 8.86
CA SER A 71 11.40 -24.68 9.01
C SER A 71 10.11 -24.17 8.37
N GLU A 72 9.88 -22.86 8.39
CA GLU A 72 8.70 -22.27 7.73
C GLU A 72 8.86 -22.14 6.22
N ALA A 73 10.09 -21.89 5.73
CA ALA A 73 10.41 -21.93 4.30
C ALA A 73 10.21 -23.32 3.70
N ASP A 74 10.68 -24.37 4.40
CA ASP A 74 10.49 -25.78 3.97
C ASP A 74 9.01 -26.16 3.96
N ARG A 75 8.23 -25.69 4.92
CA ARG A 75 6.78 -25.91 5.00
C ARG A 75 6.00 -25.22 3.88
N ILE A 76 6.43 -24.01 3.50
CA ILE A 76 5.86 -23.28 2.35
C ILE A 76 6.21 -23.99 1.05
N GLN A 77 7.44 -24.46 0.89
CA GLN A 77 7.90 -25.19 -0.30
C GLN A 77 7.17 -26.52 -0.47
N GLU A 78 6.96 -27.28 0.61
CA GLU A 78 6.17 -28.51 0.60
C GLU A 78 4.70 -28.25 0.21
N LYS A 79 4.15 -27.14 0.67
CA LYS A 79 2.79 -26.71 0.34
C LYS A 79 2.65 -26.27 -1.14
N ILE A 80 3.66 -25.64 -1.71
CA ILE A 80 3.70 -25.26 -3.14
C ILE A 80 3.83 -26.50 -4.01
N LEU A 81 4.68 -27.45 -3.65
CA LEU A 81 4.83 -28.74 -4.35
C LEU A 81 3.54 -29.57 -4.29
N SER A 82 2.77 -29.49 -3.23
CA SER A 82 1.47 -30.17 -3.10
C SER A 82 0.36 -29.53 -3.95
N LEU A 83 0.52 -28.27 -4.35
CA LEU A 83 -0.46 -27.51 -5.16
C LEU A 83 -0.21 -27.61 -6.67
N ASN A 84 1.01 -28.01 -7.11
CA ASN A 84 1.38 -28.18 -8.51
C ASN A 84 2.18 -29.49 -8.67
N PRO A 85 1.54 -30.66 -8.84
CA PRO A 85 2.27 -31.86 -9.20
C PRO A 85 2.84 -31.70 -10.62
N PRO A 86 4.11 -32.11 -10.87
CA PRO A 86 4.73 -31.97 -12.17
C PRO A 86 4.04 -32.83 -13.22
N LEU A 87 3.65 -32.20 -14.31
CA LEU A 87 3.01 -32.80 -15.48
C LEU A 87 4.03 -33.55 -16.38
N TYR A 88 4.89 -34.38 -15.83
CA TYR A 88 5.72 -35.33 -16.60
C TYR A 88 6.03 -36.54 -15.75
N ALA A 89 5.32 -37.64 -15.99
CA ALA A 89 5.74 -38.99 -15.67
C ALA A 89 5.32 -39.88 -16.83
N ASN A 90 6.21 -40.00 -17.83
CA ASN A 90 6.95 -41.22 -18.12
C ASN A 90 6.12 -42.38 -18.68
N GLU A 91 6.23 -42.53 -19.99
CA GLU A 91 6.07 -43.83 -20.68
C GLU A 91 7.21 -44.75 -20.24
N GLU A 92 6.89 -45.90 -19.69
CA GLU A 92 7.79 -47.03 -19.56
C GLU A 92 7.39 -48.10 -20.54
N PRO A 93 8.37 -48.77 -21.20
CA PRO A 93 8.10 -49.72 -22.26
C PRO A 93 7.74 -51.08 -21.68
N GLY A 94 6.83 -51.72 -22.40
CA GLY A 94 6.30 -53.04 -22.09
C GLY A 94 7.32 -54.16 -22.03
N TYR A 95 7.09 -55.09 -21.13
CA TYR A 95 7.57 -56.46 -21.21
C TYR A 95 6.40 -57.43 -21.35
N LEU A 96 6.47 -58.17 -22.45
CA LEU A 96 5.68 -59.35 -22.71
C LEU A 96 6.14 -60.45 -21.74
N GLU A 97 5.28 -60.95 -20.92
CA GLU A 97 5.47 -62.28 -20.32
C GLU A 97 4.24 -63.17 -20.49
N THR A 98 4.59 -64.32 -20.91
CA THR A 98 3.95 -65.53 -21.39
C THR A 98 2.88 -66.05 -20.41
N TRP A 99 1.86 -66.58 -21.06
CA TRP A 99 0.84 -67.49 -20.55
C TRP A 99 1.40 -68.73 -19.88
N ASN A 100 0.91 -69.06 -18.67
CA ASN A 100 0.75 -70.40 -18.22
C ASN A 100 -0.62 -70.59 -17.56
N ASP A 101 -1.32 -71.48 -18.21
CA ASP A 101 -2.60 -72.07 -17.84
C ASP A 101 -2.39 -73.02 -16.67
N ASP A 102 -3.05 -72.82 -15.54
CA ASP A 102 -3.41 -73.94 -14.66
C ASP A 102 -4.63 -73.48 -13.80
N GLY A 103 -5.72 -74.14 -14.12
CA GLY A 103 -6.99 -73.97 -13.54
C GLY A 103 -7.05 -74.36 -12.05
N LYS A 104 -7.61 -73.49 -11.24
CA LYS A 104 -8.40 -73.80 -10.03
C LYS A 104 -9.45 -72.76 -9.76
N GLN A 105 -10.69 -73.14 -9.90
CA GLN A 105 -11.85 -72.43 -9.39
C GLN A 105 -11.74 -72.26 -7.90
N GLN A 106 -11.79 -71.04 -7.41
CA GLN A 106 -12.08 -70.79 -6.02
C GLN A 106 -13.05 -69.61 -5.89
N GLY A 107 -14.15 -69.86 -5.20
CA GLY A 107 -15.37 -69.14 -5.09
C GLY A 107 -15.23 -67.62 -4.78
N SER A 108 -16.03 -66.86 -5.48
CA SER A 108 -16.24 -65.44 -5.23
C SER A 108 -16.90 -65.27 -3.84
N LYS A 109 -16.10 -64.88 -2.87
CA LYS A 109 -16.67 -64.26 -1.64
C LYS A 109 -17.10 -62.85 -2.00
N GLY A 110 -18.41 -62.68 -2.18
CA GLY A 110 -19.02 -61.38 -2.36
C GLY A 110 -18.58 -60.41 -1.25
N ILE A 111 -18.03 -59.28 -1.63
CA ILE A 111 -17.71 -58.18 -0.72
C ILE A 111 -19.04 -57.70 -0.13
N PRO A 112 -19.22 -57.69 1.22
CA PRO A 112 -20.48 -57.31 1.82
C PRO A 112 -20.85 -55.90 1.41
N LEU A 113 -22.11 -55.72 1.01
CA LEU A 113 -22.72 -54.47 0.49
C LEU A 113 -22.52 -53.28 1.41
N PHE A 114 -22.26 -53.51 2.71
CA PHE A 114 -22.03 -52.51 3.73
C PHE A 114 -20.74 -51.68 3.56
N TYR A 115 -19.72 -52.16 2.89
CA TYR A 115 -18.48 -51.39 2.64
C TYR A 115 -18.67 -50.41 1.48
N ARG A 116 -19.52 -50.73 0.50
CA ARG A 116 -19.77 -49.84 -0.64
C ARG A 116 -20.51 -48.57 -0.28
N THR A 117 -21.37 -48.58 0.72
CA THR A 117 -22.12 -47.40 1.19
C THR A 117 -21.25 -46.40 1.98
N ARG A 118 -20.21 -46.87 2.68
CA ARG A 118 -19.31 -46.01 3.43
C ARG A 118 -18.40 -45.17 2.52
N TYR A 119 -17.95 -45.69 1.38
CA TYR A 119 -17.18 -44.92 0.40
C TYR A 119 -18.03 -43.89 -0.34
N VAL A 120 -19.26 -44.25 -0.67
CA VAL A 120 -20.21 -43.33 -1.33
C VAL A 120 -20.59 -42.18 -0.39
N ALA A 121 -20.78 -42.47 0.91
CA ALA A 121 -21.06 -41.43 1.91
C ALA A 121 -19.82 -40.52 2.14
N GLY A 122 -18.59 -41.07 2.11
CA GLY A 122 -17.36 -40.28 2.21
C GLY A 122 -17.15 -39.36 1.00
N MET A 123 -17.38 -39.85 -0.21
CA MET A 123 -17.31 -39.02 -1.42
C MET A 123 -18.35 -37.89 -1.44
N ALA A 124 -19.58 -38.15 -1.00
CA ALA A 124 -20.61 -37.14 -0.88
C ALA A 124 -20.24 -36.04 0.13
N ALA A 125 -19.64 -36.40 1.28
CA ALA A 125 -19.16 -35.45 2.27
C ALA A 125 -18.00 -34.59 1.74
N CYS A 126 -17.07 -35.16 0.96
CA CYS A 126 -15.99 -34.41 0.32
C CYS A 126 -16.52 -33.43 -0.74
N LEU A 127 -17.52 -33.82 -1.54
CA LEU A 127 -18.13 -32.94 -2.53
C LEU A 127 -18.91 -31.80 -1.86
N LEU A 128 -19.59 -32.05 -0.75
CA LEU A 128 -20.26 -31.00 0.02
C LEU A 128 -19.25 -30.04 0.68
N MET A 129 -18.11 -30.53 1.17
CA MET A 129 -17.05 -29.66 1.69
C MET A 129 -16.44 -28.81 0.57
N ILE A 130 -16.13 -29.40 -0.60
CA ILE A 130 -15.62 -28.65 -1.75
C ILE A 130 -16.65 -27.61 -2.23
N ALA A 131 -17.92 -27.98 -2.31
CA ALA A 131 -18.99 -27.05 -2.65
C ALA A 131 -19.16 -25.95 -1.59
N GLY A 132 -19.03 -26.26 -0.30
CA GLY A 132 -19.05 -25.31 0.80
C GLY A 132 -17.84 -24.34 0.77
N ILE A 133 -16.65 -24.86 0.50
CA ILE A 133 -15.44 -24.07 0.32
C ILE A 133 -15.56 -23.17 -0.92
N TYR A 134 -16.02 -23.74 -2.05
CA TYR A 134 -16.27 -22.96 -3.26
C TYR A 134 -17.31 -21.87 -3.04
N TRP A 135 -18.41 -22.17 -2.37
CA TRP A 135 -19.47 -21.20 -2.01
C TRP A 135 -18.93 -20.12 -1.05
N TYR A 136 -18.10 -20.51 -0.06
CA TYR A 136 -17.48 -19.59 0.88
C TYR A 136 -16.50 -18.64 0.16
N PHE A 137 -15.66 -19.14 -0.74
CA PHE A 137 -14.73 -18.30 -1.52
C PHE A 137 -15.44 -17.51 -2.62
N SER A 138 -16.49 -18.04 -3.25
CA SER A 138 -17.26 -17.29 -4.24
C SER A 138 -18.12 -16.19 -3.62
N ASN A 139 -18.56 -16.35 -2.37
CA ASN A 139 -19.21 -15.28 -1.63
C ASN A 139 -18.24 -14.24 -1.02
N LYS A 140 -16.94 -14.53 -0.99
CA LYS A 140 -15.88 -13.54 -0.75
C LYS A 140 -15.35 -12.91 -2.05
N ALA A 141 -16.05 -13.09 -3.16
CA ALA A 141 -15.75 -12.31 -4.36
C ALA A 141 -15.69 -10.83 -3.95
N LEU A 142 -14.57 -10.19 -4.30
CA LEU A 142 -14.38 -8.75 -4.20
C LEU A 142 -15.72 -8.08 -4.51
N PRO A 143 -16.18 -7.11 -3.71
CA PRO A 143 -17.45 -6.47 -3.97
C PRO A 143 -17.44 -6.07 -5.44
N ALA A 144 -18.29 -6.73 -6.21
CA ALA A 144 -18.42 -6.45 -7.63
C ALA A 144 -18.57 -4.94 -7.73
N SER A 145 -17.78 -4.33 -8.63
CA SER A 145 -17.83 -2.91 -8.92
C SER A 145 -19.30 -2.46 -8.87
N ASN A 146 -19.73 -2.02 -7.71
CA ASN A 146 -21.09 -1.59 -7.50
C ASN A 146 -21.20 -0.24 -8.18
N ASN A 147 -21.61 -0.22 -9.46
CA ASN A 147 -22.05 0.97 -10.19
C ASN A 147 -23.17 1.73 -9.44
N ASN A 148 -23.57 1.24 -8.25
CA ASN A 148 -24.56 1.86 -7.41
C ASN A 148 -24.14 3.25 -6.92
N ALA A 149 -22.86 3.46 -6.62
CA ALA A 149 -22.39 4.78 -6.17
C ALA A 149 -22.43 5.82 -7.29
N TYR A 150 -22.04 5.43 -8.50
CA TYR A 150 -22.16 6.26 -9.70
C TYR A 150 -23.62 6.49 -10.09
N LYS A 151 -24.44 5.42 -10.08
CA LYS A 151 -25.88 5.53 -10.35
C LYS A 151 -26.61 6.43 -9.34
N ALA A 152 -26.27 6.30 -8.05
CA ALA A 152 -26.84 7.18 -7.02
C ALA A 152 -26.43 8.64 -7.24
N PHE A 153 -25.16 8.92 -7.58
CA PHE A 153 -24.69 10.24 -7.94
C PHE A 153 -25.45 10.80 -9.16
N MET A 154 -25.63 9.99 -10.21
CA MET A 154 -26.35 10.41 -11.42
C MET A 154 -27.83 10.62 -11.20
N GLN A 155 -28.48 9.86 -10.31
CA GLN A 155 -29.90 10.05 -9.95
C GLN A 155 -30.12 11.32 -9.12
N GLU A 156 -29.18 11.71 -8.29
CA GLU A 156 -29.24 12.94 -7.50
C GLU A 156 -28.94 14.18 -8.36
N THR A 157 -28.29 13.97 -9.51
CA THR A 157 -27.94 15.05 -10.44
C THR A 157 -29.00 15.16 -11.55
N GLU A 158 -30.16 15.77 -11.25
CA GLU A 158 -31.28 15.98 -12.20
C GLU A 158 -30.94 16.86 -13.41
N HIS A 159 -29.71 17.35 -13.54
CA HIS A 159 -29.27 18.34 -14.52
C HIS A 159 -28.27 17.74 -15.52
N LYS A 160 -28.08 18.40 -16.66
CA LYS A 160 -27.02 18.02 -17.63
C LYS A 160 -25.70 17.82 -16.94
N SER A 161 -25.17 16.61 -17.00
CA SER A 161 -23.84 16.25 -16.49
C SER A 161 -22.83 16.24 -17.63
N PHE A 162 -21.60 16.65 -17.34
CA PHE A 162 -20.44 16.43 -18.20
C PHE A 162 -19.70 15.17 -17.74
N GLU A 163 -19.28 14.37 -18.71
CA GLU A 163 -18.44 13.22 -18.49
C GLU A 163 -17.19 13.33 -19.35
N TYR A 164 -16.03 13.27 -18.71
CA TYR A 164 -14.72 13.29 -19.35
C TYR A 164 -14.05 11.94 -19.13
N ASN A 165 -13.69 11.27 -20.23
CA ASN A 165 -12.97 9.99 -20.21
C ASN A 165 -11.58 10.20 -20.81
N ASN A 166 -10.53 10.05 -20.02
CA ASN A 166 -9.17 10.10 -20.53
C ASN A 166 -8.67 8.69 -20.88
N ASN A 167 -8.82 8.33 -22.15
CA ASN A 167 -8.31 7.08 -22.71
C ASN A 167 -6.94 7.25 -23.39
N SER A 168 -6.35 8.45 -23.32
CA SER A 168 -5.04 8.75 -23.91
C SER A 168 -3.90 8.47 -22.93
N ASP A 169 -2.66 8.45 -23.42
CA ASP A 169 -1.47 8.34 -22.58
C ASP A 169 -1.06 9.68 -21.93
N ALA A 170 -1.63 10.79 -22.39
CA ALA A 170 -1.35 12.12 -21.84
C ALA A 170 -2.39 12.52 -20.79
N GLU A 171 -1.97 13.38 -19.86
CA GLU A 171 -2.88 14.01 -18.90
C GLU A 171 -3.87 14.93 -19.59
N GLN A 172 -5.12 14.95 -19.14
CA GLN A 172 -6.16 15.83 -19.65
C GLN A 172 -6.49 16.92 -18.65
N HIS A 173 -6.33 18.18 -19.06
CA HIS A 173 -6.66 19.35 -18.25
C HIS A 173 -8.12 19.77 -18.44
N ILE A 174 -8.86 19.89 -17.35
CA ILE A 174 -10.28 20.24 -17.31
C ILE A 174 -10.45 21.45 -16.40
N VAL A 175 -11.08 22.51 -16.90
CA VAL A 175 -11.47 23.67 -16.08
C VAL A 175 -12.96 23.56 -15.79
N LEU A 176 -13.30 23.57 -14.50
CA LEU A 176 -14.68 23.46 -14.01
C LEU A 176 -15.35 24.83 -13.99
N SER A 177 -16.70 24.85 -13.87
CA SER A 177 -17.49 26.08 -13.90
C SER A 177 -17.23 27.07 -12.76
N ASP A 178 -16.59 26.61 -11.68
CA ASP A 178 -16.18 27.44 -10.54
C ASP A 178 -14.73 27.96 -10.63
N GLY A 179 -14.05 27.71 -11.74
CA GLY A 179 -12.65 28.04 -11.97
C GLY A 179 -11.66 27.07 -11.34
N SER A 180 -12.12 25.96 -10.76
CA SER A 180 -11.26 24.88 -10.29
C SER A 180 -10.68 24.12 -11.50
N GLU A 181 -9.48 23.57 -11.32
CA GLU A 181 -8.76 22.81 -12.35
C GLU A 181 -8.62 21.36 -11.93
N VAL A 182 -8.80 20.45 -12.87
CA VAL A 182 -8.59 19.01 -12.68
C VAL A 182 -7.65 18.51 -13.77
N VAL A 183 -6.58 17.82 -13.35
CA VAL A 183 -5.70 17.09 -14.26
C VAL A 183 -6.05 15.62 -14.14
N LEU A 184 -6.69 15.10 -15.18
CA LEU A 184 -7.20 13.73 -15.23
C LEU A 184 -6.14 12.81 -15.84
N GLU A 185 -5.67 11.82 -15.08
CA GLU A 185 -4.67 10.87 -15.54
C GLU A 185 -5.26 9.85 -16.53
N LYS A 186 -4.39 9.11 -17.21
CA LYS A 186 -4.76 8.01 -18.11
C LYS A 186 -5.72 7.02 -17.45
N ASN A 187 -6.67 6.49 -18.25
CA ASN A 187 -7.67 5.51 -17.80
C ASN A 187 -8.54 6.02 -16.64
N SER A 188 -8.77 7.31 -16.58
CA SER A 188 -9.58 7.94 -15.55
C SER A 188 -10.80 8.62 -16.14
N ARG A 189 -11.86 8.72 -15.34
CA ARG A 189 -13.13 9.33 -15.70
C ARG A 189 -13.58 10.30 -14.63
N LEU A 190 -13.99 11.50 -15.06
CA LEU A 190 -14.56 12.54 -14.22
C LEU A 190 -15.98 12.87 -14.69
N THR A 191 -16.94 12.83 -13.76
CA THR A 191 -18.33 13.22 -14.02
C THR A 191 -18.76 14.31 -13.04
N TYR A 192 -19.40 15.36 -13.53
CA TYR A 192 -19.92 16.45 -12.69
C TYR A 192 -21.10 17.16 -13.36
N ALA A 193 -21.93 17.85 -12.58
CA ALA A 193 -23.03 18.66 -13.09
C ALA A 193 -22.51 19.88 -13.84
N ALA A 194 -23.13 20.24 -14.96
CA ALA A 194 -22.76 21.43 -15.77
C ALA A 194 -22.71 22.70 -14.94
N ASN A 195 -23.62 22.82 -13.98
CA ASN A 195 -23.64 23.89 -12.98
C ASN A 195 -23.67 23.25 -11.58
N PHE A 196 -22.72 23.60 -10.74
CA PHE A 196 -22.76 23.17 -9.35
C PHE A 196 -23.96 23.77 -8.61
N SER A 197 -24.54 22.99 -7.69
CA SER A 197 -25.63 23.46 -6.82
C SER A 197 -25.23 24.68 -6.00
N SER A 198 -26.20 25.40 -5.45
CA SER A 198 -25.93 26.58 -4.61
C SER A 198 -25.16 26.27 -3.33
N GLY A 199 -25.30 25.06 -2.78
CA GLY A 199 -24.71 24.70 -1.49
C GLY A 199 -23.42 23.88 -1.55
N LYS A 200 -23.14 23.19 -2.67
CA LYS A 200 -22.01 22.27 -2.77
C LYS A 200 -21.53 22.15 -4.21
N ARG A 201 -20.26 21.73 -4.36
CA ARG A 201 -19.61 21.45 -5.66
C ARG A 201 -19.22 19.98 -5.66
N GLU A 202 -19.89 19.16 -6.46
CA GLU A 202 -19.76 17.71 -6.41
C GLU A 202 -19.27 17.15 -7.74
N VAL A 203 -18.29 16.24 -7.63
CA VAL A 203 -17.77 15.50 -8.77
C VAL A 203 -17.64 14.02 -8.41
N TYR A 204 -17.75 13.16 -9.40
CA TYR A 204 -17.48 11.73 -9.27
C TYR A 204 -16.24 11.37 -10.09
N LEU A 205 -15.26 10.73 -9.42
CA LEU A 205 -14.00 10.30 -10.01
C LEU A 205 -13.90 8.76 -10.02
N GLU A 206 -13.56 8.20 -11.17
CA GLU A 206 -13.02 6.85 -11.31
C GLU A 206 -11.61 6.96 -11.86
N GLY A 207 -10.65 6.31 -11.22
CA GLY A 207 -9.23 6.42 -11.59
C GLY A 207 -8.49 7.48 -10.78
N ASN A 208 -7.57 8.21 -11.39
CA ASN A 208 -6.64 9.10 -10.74
C ASN A 208 -6.76 10.53 -11.28
N ALA A 209 -6.71 11.50 -10.40
CA ALA A 209 -6.69 12.91 -10.79
C ALA A 209 -5.97 13.78 -9.75
N PHE A 210 -5.37 14.86 -10.24
CA PHE A 210 -4.96 15.99 -9.43
C PHE A 210 -6.04 17.06 -9.48
N PHE A 211 -6.37 17.62 -8.33
CA PHE A 211 -7.35 18.68 -8.14
C PHE A 211 -6.67 19.93 -7.63
N ASN A 212 -6.91 21.05 -8.27
CA ASN A 212 -6.54 22.38 -7.82
C ASN A 212 -7.83 23.21 -7.64
N ILE A 213 -8.36 23.19 -6.41
CA ILE A 213 -9.71 23.68 -6.13
C ILE A 213 -9.70 25.13 -5.66
N THR A 214 -10.47 25.97 -6.34
CA THR A 214 -10.71 27.36 -5.98
C THR A 214 -11.31 27.45 -4.59
N ARG A 215 -10.72 28.32 -3.73
CA ARG A 215 -11.13 28.47 -2.34
C ARG A 215 -12.53 29.07 -2.26
N ASN A 216 -13.44 28.33 -1.65
CA ASN A 216 -14.79 28.77 -1.27
C ASN A 216 -15.27 28.01 -0.03
N PRO A 217 -15.09 28.59 1.18
CA PRO A 217 -15.47 27.92 2.43
C PRO A 217 -16.97 27.70 2.59
N GLU A 218 -17.81 28.52 1.97
CA GLU A 218 -19.27 28.43 2.07
C GLU A 218 -19.86 27.34 1.17
N ARG A 219 -19.11 26.95 0.13
CA ARG A 219 -19.51 25.90 -0.83
C ARG A 219 -18.45 24.83 -0.92
N PRO A 220 -18.47 23.82 -0.05
CA PRO A 220 -17.50 22.73 -0.08
C PRO A 220 -17.42 22.05 -1.45
N PHE A 221 -16.21 21.60 -1.82
CA PHE A 221 -15.98 20.77 -2.99
C PHE A 221 -15.82 19.32 -2.54
N ILE A 222 -16.56 18.41 -3.18
CA ILE A 222 -16.65 17.02 -2.77
C ILE A 222 -16.31 16.13 -3.96
N VAL A 223 -15.28 15.30 -3.81
CA VAL A 223 -14.90 14.27 -4.77
C VAL A 223 -15.40 12.93 -4.25
N TYR A 224 -16.36 12.38 -4.94
CA TYR A 224 -16.83 11.02 -4.70
C TYR A 224 -16.03 10.03 -5.52
N THR A 225 -15.64 8.95 -4.90
CA THR A 225 -15.10 7.76 -5.59
C THR A 225 -15.91 6.53 -5.20
N GLN A 226 -15.52 5.37 -5.68
CA GLN A 226 -16.20 4.12 -5.30
C GLN A 226 -16.09 3.83 -3.81
N THR A 227 -14.95 4.12 -3.17
CA THR A 227 -14.61 3.66 -1.82
C THR A 227 -14.43 4.77 -0.80
N ILE A 228 -13.97 5.93 -1.22
CA ILE A 228 -13.73 7.09 -0.35
C ILE A 228 -14.42 8.34 -0.85
N VAL A 229 -14.66 9.28 0.06
CA VAL A 229 -15.14 10.63 -0.26
C VAL A 229 -14.14 11.64 0.28
N THR A 230 -13.78 12.59 -0.56
CA THR A 230 -12.83 13.65 -0.24
C THR A 230 -13.53 15.00 -0.27
N LYS A 231 -13.47 15.73 0.84
CA LYS A 231 -14.13 17.03 0.99
C LYS A 231 -13.10 18.12 1.29
N VAL A 232 -13.19 19.25 0.58
CA VAL A 232 -12.27 20.36 0.68
C VAL A 232 -12.99 21.70 0.58
N LEU A 233 -12.31 22.76 1.03
CA LEU A 233 -12.80 24.15 0.94
C LEU A 233 -11.98 25.00 -0.05
N GLY A 234 -10.85 24.50 -0.53
CA GLY A 234 -9.93 25.20 -1.44
C GLY A 234 -8.51 24.71 -1.20
N THR A 235 -8.11 23.69 -1.96
CA THR A 235 -6.90 22.89 -1.72
C THR A 235 -6.39 22.32 -3.03
N SER A 236 -5.10 22.00 -3.05
CA SER A 236 -4.50 21.22 -4.14
C SER A 236 -4.13 19.84 -3.61
N PHE A 237 -4.65 18.78 -4.24
CA PHE A 237 -4.47 17.40 -3.77
C PHE A 237 -4.60 16.39 -4.91
N TYR A 238 -4.04 15.21 -4.71
CA TYR A 238 -4.20 14.04 -5.59
C TYR A 238 -5.21 13.07 -5.00
N VAL A 239 -6.02 12.47 -5.86
CA VAL A 239 -6.86 11.31 -5.53
C VAL A 239 -6.46 10.18 -6.46
N LYS A 240 -6.13 9.03 -5.90
CA LYS A 240 -5.90 7.78 -6.63
C LYS A 240 -6.95 6.77 -6.18
N ALA A 241 -7.87 6.45 -7.08
CA ALA A 241 -9.00 5.58 -6.80
C ALA A 241 -9.31 4.68 -8.01
N ASN A 242 -8.29 3.99 -8.50
CA ASN A 242 -8.45 3.04 -9.59
C ASN A 242 -9.30 1.86 -9.11
N THR A 243 -10.34 1.52 -9.85
CA THR A 243 -11.30 0.45 -9.53
C THR A 243 -10.68 -0.95 -9.49
N LYS A 244 -9.49 -1.12 -10.06
CA LYS A 244 -8.75 -2.39 -10.05
C LYS A 244 -7.67 -2.44 -8.97
N ALA A 245 -7.44 -1.36 -8.25
CA ALA A 245 -6.44 -1.30 -7.19
C ALA A 245 -7.02 -1.81 -5.87
N GLU A 246 -6.19 -2.40 -5.04
CA GLU A 246 -6.53 -2.85 -3.68
C GLU A 246 -6.58 -1.68 -2.68
N THR A 247 -6.08 -0.51 -3.08
CA THR A 247 -6.02 0.67 -2.24
C THR A 247 -6.53 1.91 -2.98
N ALA A 248 -7.13 2.83 -2.23
CA ALA A 248 -7.37 4.20 -2.66
C ALA A 248 -6.54 5.16 -1.80
N SER A 249 -6.09 6.28 -2.36
CA SER A 249 -5.30 7.23 -1.60
C SER A 249 -5.61 8.68 -1.93
N VAL A 250 -5.39 9.54 -0.95
CA VAL A 250 -5.47 11.01 -1.08
C VAL A 250 -4.17 11.60 -0.56
N VAL A 251 -3.50 12.41 -1.38
CA VAL A 251 -2.23 13.10 -1.04
C VAL A 251 -2.45 14.60 -1.09
N VAL A 252 -2.12 15.31 -0.03
CA VAL A 252 -2.35 16.75 0.06
C VAL A 252 -1.09 17.53 -0.30
N LYS A 253 -1.23 18.47 -1.25
CA LYS A 253 -0.18 19.41 -1.64
C LYS A 253 -0.31 20.73 -0.91
N THR A 254 -1.52 21.30 -0.85
CA THR A 254 -1.79 22.58 -0.12
C THR A 254 -3.15 22.51 0.56
N GLY A 255 -3.31 23.25 1.65
CA GLY A 255 -4.58 23.40 2.37
C GLY A 255 -4.90 22.23 3.29
N LYS A 256 -6.19 21.94 3.49
CA LYS A 256 -6.69 20.86 4.36
C LYS A 256 -7.77 20.06 3.63
N VAL A 257 -7.70 18.76 3.75
CA VAL A 257 -8.62 17.81 3.13
C VAL A 257 -9.25 16.92 4.20
N SER A 258 -10.55 16.67 4.11
CA SER A 258 -11.23 15.66 4.91
C SER A 258 -11.49 14.42 4.05
N VAL A 259 -11.08 13.27 4.52
CA VAL A 259 -11.31 11.98 3.86
C VAL A 259 -12.23 11.12 4.72
N PHE A 260 -13.20 10.51 4.06
CA PHE A 260 -14.20 9.63 4.67
C PHE A 260 -14.23 8.29 3.92
N LYS A 261 -14.56 7.23 4.60
CA LYS A 261 -15.05 6.03 3.92
C LYS A 261 -16.40 6.37 3.26
N ARG A 262 -16.62 5.88 2.05
CA ARG A 262 -17.86 6.16 1.31
C ARG A 262 -19.12 5.81 2.10
N GLU A 263 -19.10 4.68 2.77
CA GLU A 263 -20.21 4.16 3.60
C GLU A 263 -20.57 5.04 4.81
N ASN A 264 -19.59 5.80 5.32
CA ASN A 264 -19.73 6.64 6.51
C ASN A 264 -20.03 8.10 6.19
N PHE A 265 -20.07 8.47 4.90
CA PHE A 265 -20.31 9.85 4.47
C PHE A 265 -21.81 10.13 4.34
N THR A 266 -22.30 11.12 5.05
CA THR A 266 -23.72 11.46 5.14
C THR A 266 -24.07 12.76 4.41
N SER A 267 -25.35 13.00 4.13
CA SER A 267 -25.83 14.27 3.59
C SER A 267 -25.52 15.46 4.52
N THR A 268 -25.52 15.23 5.84
CA THR A 268 -25.10 16.24 6.82
C THR A 268 -23.62 16.61 6.66
N ASP A 269 -22.76 15.64 6.39
CA ASP A 269 -21.33 15.90 6.15
C ASP A 269 -21.15 16.67 4.83
N ALA A 270 -21.92 16.34 3.81
CA ALA A 270 -21.87 17.03 2.52
C ALA A 270 -22.25 18.51 2.64
N GLY A 271 -23.29 18.84 3.40
CA GLY A 271 -23.78 20.21 3.59
C GLY A 271 -22.99 21.05 4.61
N SER A 272 -22.18 20.41 5.46
CA SER A 272 -21.39 21.10 6.49
C SER A 272 -20.18 21.83 5.90
N THR A 273 -19.87 23.02 6.40
CA THR A 273 -18.61 23.73 6.10
C THR A 273 -17.45 23.28 6.98
N THR A 274 -17.72 22.48 8.01
CA THR A 274 -16.70 21.94 8.91
C THR A 274 -16.03 20.71 8.30
N LEU A 275 -14.71 20.65 8.41
CA LEU A 275 -13.92 19.47 8.04
C LEU A 275 -13.96 18.45 9.20
N LYS A 276 -14.60 17.29 8.96
CA LYS A 276 -14.68 16.14 9.87
C LYS A 276 -14.04 14.92 9.16
N GLY A 277 -14.10 13.78 9.79
CA GLY A 277 -13.45 12.57 9.27
C GLY A 277 -11.95 12.63 9.49
N MET A 278 -11.16 11.94 8.64
CA MET A 278 -9.71 11.97 8.73
C MET A 278 -9.16 13.23 8.03
N VAL A 279 -8.70 14.19 8.83
CA VAL A 279 -8.16 15.45 8.32
C VAL A 279 -6.69 15.28 7.94
N VAL A 280 -6.36 15.72 6.74
CA VAL A 280 -5.05 15.59 6.09
C VAL A 280 -4.53 16.97 5.72
N THR A 281 -3.28 17.24 6.03
CA THR A 281 -2.59 18.53 5.78
C THR A 281 -1.46 18.33 4.74
N PRO A 282 -0.78 19.38 4.30
CA PRO A 282 0.30 19.24 3.32
C PRO A 282 1.34 18.19 3.71
N ASN A 283 1.86 17.50 2.72
CA ASN A 283 2.80 16.38 2.85
C ASN A 283 2.27 15.16 3.62
N GLN A 284 0.99 15.16 3.99
CA GLN A 284 0.32 13.96 4.50
C GLN A 284 -0.47 13.29 3.39
N GLN A 285 -0.66 11.99 3.58
CA GLN A 285 -1.52 11.15 2.75
C GLN A 285 -2.41 10.26 3.62
N VAL A 286 -3.55 9.89 3.05
CA VAL A 286 -4.40 8.81 3.54
C VAL A 286 -4.34 7.68 2.53
N ILE A 287 -4.16 6.46 3.02
CA ILE A 287 -4.28 5.24 2.24
C ILE A 287 -5.44 4.44 2.82
N TYR A 288 -6.41 4.13 1.99
CA TYR A 288 -7.53 3.26 2.31
C TYR A 288 -7.29 1.88 1.70
N ASP A 289 -7.09 0.89 2.55
CA ASP A 289 -7.03 -0.53 2.17
C ASP A 289 -8.47 -1.03 2.00
N ILE A 290 -8.81 -1.38 0.76
CA ILE A 290 -10.18 -1.77 0.37
C ILE A 290 -10.53 -3.15 0.94
N LEU A 291 -9.54 -4.07 0.99
CA LEU A 291 -9.75 -5.45 1.45
C LEU A 291 -10.01 -5.52 2.95
N ASN A 292 -9.22 -4.74 3.72
CA ASN A 292 -9.29 -4.72 5.18
C ASN A 292 -10.21 -3.61 5.70
N ALA A 293 -10.75 -2.77 4.81
CA ALA A 293 -11.56 -1.60 5.15
C ALA A 293 -10.87 -0.68 6.18
N GLN A 294 -9.54 -0.57 6.12
CA GLN A 294 -8.75 0.28 7.03
C GLN A 294 -8.27 1.53 6.33
N MET A 295 -8.28 2.63 7.07
CA MET A 295 -7.82 3.93 6.59
C MET A 295 -6.68 4.41 7.49
N ASN A 296 -5.50 4.58 6.89
CA ASN A 296 -4.26 4.93 7.59
C ASN A 296 -3.75 6.28 7.08
N LYS A 297 -3.33 7.15 7.98
CA LYS A 297 -2.71 8.42 7.67
C LYS A 297 -1.20 8.34 7.89
N SER A 298 -0.42 8.87 6.95
CA SER A 298 1.03 8.90 7.02
C SER A 298 1.59 10.15 6.35
N LEU A 299 2.89 10.40 6.47
CA LEU A 299 3.59 11.36 5.63
C LEU A 299 3.88 10.74 4.26
N VAL A 300 4.00 11.61 3.25
CA VAL A 300 4.50 11.19 1.94
C VAL A 300 5.98 10.82 2.04
N GLU A 301 6.45 9.99 1.13
CA GLU A 301 7.84 9.54 1.09
C GLU A 301 8.84 10.70 0.91
N LYS A 302 8.47 11.71 0.13
CA LYS A 302 9.29 12.88 -0.17
C LYS A 302 8.53 14.17 0.13
N PRO A 303 8.49 14.63 1.40
CA PRO A 303 7.87 15.89 1.74
C PRO A 303 8.54 17.06 1.03
N ALA A 304 7.74 17.93 0.40
CA ALA A 304 8.19 19.13 -0.29
C ALA A 304 7.81 20.39 0.50
N LEU A 305 8.41 21.53 0.23
CA LEU A 305 8.01 22.79 0.82
C LEU A 305 6.53 23.08 0.53
N ALA A 306 5.77 23.35 1.57
CA ALA A 306 4.31 23.55 1.48
C ALA A 306 3.93 24.83 0.74
N ASN A 307 4.81 25.83 0.74
CA ASN A 307 4.62 27.14 0.13
C ASN A 307 5.85 27.52 -0.71
N GLN A 308 5.67 28.46 -1.63
CA GLN A 308 6.77 29.04 -2.42
C GLN A 308 7.60 30.08 -1.63
N THR A 309 7.37 30.21 -0.33
CA THR A 309 8.13 31.09 0.54
C THR A 309 9.55 30.57 0.68
N THR A 310 10.53 31.45 0.55
CA THR A 310 11.92 31.11 0.82
C THR A 310 12.10 30.98 2.32
N TYR A 311 12.44 29.80 2.78
CA TYR A 311 12.80 29.54 4.17
C TYR A 311 14.32 29.56 4.30
N ASN A 312 14.80 30.23 5.35
CA ASN A 312 16.20 30.13 5.75
C ASN A 312 16.36 28.91 6.68
N PHE A 313 17.25 28.01 6.32
CA PHE A 313 17.62 26.85 7.11
C PHE A 313 19.07 26.94 7.66
N ASP A 314 19.59 28.16 7.75
CA ASP A 314 20.86 28.45 8.44
C ASP A 314 20.54 28.86 9.86
N PHE A 315 20.99 28.07 10.80
CA PHE A 315 20.77 28.25 12.23
C PHE A 315 22.12 28.50 12.92
N ASP A 316 22.16 29.49 13.78
CA ASP A 316 23.33 29.80 14.60
C ASP A 316 22.87 30.02 16.05
N ASP A 317 23.31 29.17 16.96
CA ASP A 317 22.90 29.12 18.38
C ASP A 317 21.38 29.24 18.59
N THR A 318 20.61 28.67 17.63
CA THR A 318 19.15 28.80 17.58
C THR A 318 18.49 27.77 18.49
N PRO A 319 17.49 28.15 19.33
CA PRO A 319 16.76 27.19 20.15
C PRO A 319 16.16 26.04 19.31
N ALA A 320 16.31 24.81 19.76
CA ALA A 320 15.85 23.64 19.02
C ALA A 320 14.34 23.69 18.72
N THR A 321 13.55 24.23 19.65
CA THR A 321 12.09 24.40 19.46
C THR A 321 11.78 25.37 18.31
N GLU A 322 12.59 26.39 18.07
CA GLU A 322 12.44 27.33 16.96
C GLU A 322 12.84 26.67 15.63
N VAL A 323 13.92 25.89 15.63
CA VAL A 323 14.34 25.10 14.46
C VAL A 323 13.23 24.13 14.00
N PHE A 324 12.62 23.38 14.92
CA PHE A 324 11.51 22.49 14.59
C PHE A 324 10.25 23.27 14.15
N LYS A 325 9.93 24.42 14.75
CA LYS A 325 8.84 25.29 14.29
C LYS A 325 9.07 25.81 12.87
N THR A 326 10.31 26.11 12.52
CA THR A 326 10.68 26.52 11.15
C THR A 326 10.44 25.38 10.17
N LEU A 327 10.87 24.16 10.49
CA LEU A 327 10.61 22.98 9.65
C LEU A 327 9.10 22.69 9.54
N GLN A 328 8.38 22.72 10.65
CA GLN A 328 6.93 22.54 10.66
C GLN A 328 6.22 23.55 9.74
N SER A 329 6.63 24.82 9.80
CA SER A 329 6.04 25.88 8.97
C SER A 329 6.42 25.73 7.50
N ALA A 330 7.67 25.37 7.21
CA ALA A 330 8.17 25.22 5.85
C ALA A 330 7.53 24.05 5.11
N TYR A 331 7.36 22.92 5.78
CA TYR A 331 6.82 21.68 5.18
C TYR A 331 5.33 21.45 5.48
N GLY A 332 4.73 22.22 6.41
CA GLY A 332 3.34 22.00 6.85
C GLY A 332 3.14 20.66 7.57
N VAL A 333 4.22 20.02 8.01
CA VAL A 333 4.21 18.72 8.70
C VAL A 333 4.05 18.96 10.20
N PRO A 334 3.01 18.40 10.86
CA PRO A 334 2.87 18.54 12.31
C PRO A 334 4.04 17.89 13.04
N MET A 335 4.57 18.56 14.06
CA MET A 335 5.64 18.06 14.92
C MET A 335 5.20 18.12 16.37
N LEU A 336 5.42 17.04 17.11
CA LEU A 336 5.21 16.97 18.55
C LEU A 336 6.57 16.86 19.23
N LEU A 337 6.86 17.83 20.10
CA LEU A 337 8.09 17.89 20.87
C LEU A 337 7.78 18.24 22.31
N ASP A 338 8.68 17.85 23.21
CA ASP A 338 8.66 18.28 24.60
C ASP A 338 9.45 19.58 24.72
N ASP A 339 8.73 20.72 24.78
CA ASP A 339 9.32 22.05 24.84
C ASP A 339 10.18 22.23 26.09
N GLU A 340 9.83 21.62 27.24
CA GLU A 340 10.58 21.75 28.49
C GLU A 340 11.92 21.01 28.40
N VAL A 341 11.91 19.80 27.84
CA VAL A 341 13.11 18.98 27.66
C VAL A 341 14.07 19.61 26.65
N LEU A 342 13.55 20.27 25.61
CA LEU A 342 14.34 20.90 24.57
C LEU A 342 14.72 22.35 24.85
N ALA A 343 14.25 22.95 25.94
CA ALA A 343 14.44 24.37 26.26
C ALA A 343 15.92 24.77 26.35
N SER A 344 16.82 23.86 26.78
CA SER A 344 18.25 24.11 26.88
C SER A 344 19.07 23.71 25.65
N CYS A 345 18.41 23.19 24.60
CA CYS A 345 19.08 22.73 23.39
C CYS A 345 19.16 23.85 22.36
N THR A 346 20.37 24.16 21.88
CA THR A 346 20.59 25.04 20.73
C THR A 346 21.20 24.31 19.57
N ILE A 347 20.99 24.82 18.36
CA ILE A 347 21.42 24.20 17.10
C ILE A 347 22.16 25.23 16.28
N SER A 348 23.39 24.90 15.87
CA SER A 348 24.14 25.62 14.84
C SER A 348 24.37 24.67 13.66
N ALA A 349 23.67 24.92 12.56
CA ALA A 349 23.72 24.11 11.36
C ALA A 349 23.22 24.86 10.12
N SER A 350 23.81 24.61 8.97
CA SER A 350 23.32 25.03 7.66
C SER A 350 22.74 23.82 6.95
N LEU A 351 21.42 23.80 6.74
CA LEU A 351 20.70 22.63 6.24
C LEU A 351 20.31 22.75 4.74
N GLY A 352 20.77 23.71 4.03
CA GLY A 352 20.71 23.88 2.57
C GLY A 352 19.49 23.25 1.87
N ASN A 353 19.74 22.49 0.82
CA ASN A 353 18.73 21.85 -0.02
C ASN A 353 18.45 20.37 0.34
N GLU A 354 18.91 19.89 1.49
CA GLU A 354 18.69 18.52 1.93
C GLU A 354 17.19 18.20 1.98
N PRO A 355 16.79 16.95 1.66
CA PRO A 355 15.42 16.50 1.82
C PRO A 355 14.94 16.59 3.27
N PHE A 356 13.64 16.71 3.48
CA PHE A 356 13.01 16.86 4.79
C PHE A 356 13.52 15.86 5.86
N TYR A 357 13.53 14.58 5.54
CA TYR A 357 13.97 13.55 6.49
C TYR A 357 15.46 13.64 6.80
N GLU A 358 16.26 14.11 5.86
CA GLU A 358 17.69 14.33 6.09
C GLU A 358 17.92 15.52 7.03
N LYS A 359 17.17 16.61 6.84
CA LYS A 359 17.17 17.74 7.77
C LYS A 359 16.79 17.30 9.19
N LEU A 360 15.72 16.50 9.33
CA LEU A 360 15.32 15.94 10.63
C LEU A 360 16.42 15.10 11.26
N ARG A 361 17.05 14.22 10.46
CA ARG A 361 18.12 13.34 10.92
C ARG A 361 19.34 14.14 11.43
N ILE A 362 19.74 15.17 10.70
CA ILE A 362 20.85 16.05 11.10
C ILE A 362 20.53 16.76 12.41
N ILE A 363 19.36 17.41 12.51
CA ILE A 363 18.94 18.13 13.70
C ILE A 363 18.87 17.18 14.91
N CYS A 364 18.19 16.04 14.78
CA CYS A 364 18.07 15.07 15.86
C CYS A 364 19.43 14.55 16.33
N LYS A 365 20.38 14.35 15.40
CA LYS A 365 21.74 13.93 15.73
C LYS A 365 22.49 14.99 16.57
N ILE A 366 22.34 16.27 16.25
CA ILE A 366 23.00 17.38 16.96
C ILE A 366 22.55 17.41 18.44
N ILE A 367 21.24 17.27 18.68
CA ILE A 367 20.67 17.35 20.03
C ILE A 367 20.50 15.98 20.71
N ASN A 368 21.10 14.93 20.15
CA ASN A 368 20.97 13.56 20.63
C ASN A 368 19.51 13.10 20.84
N ALA A 369 18.65 13.46 19.90
CA ALA A 369 17.25 13.10 19.84
C ALA A 369 16.98 12.00 18.81
N THR A 370 15.80 11.37 18.91
CA THR A 370 15.24 10.46 17.90
C THR A 370 13.90 11.02 17.41
N TYR A 371 13.45 10.57 16.24
CA TYR A 371 12.10 10.88 15.78
C TYR A 371 11.40 9.65 15.25
N GLU A 372 10.08 9.66 15.36
CA GLU A 372 9.17 8.68 14.77
C GLU A 372 8.04 9.39 14.03
N VAL A 373 7.45 8.74 13.03
CA VAL A 373 6.27 9.26 12.32
C VAL A 373 5.07 8.44 12.73
N ILE A 374 4.14 9.07 13.45
CA ILE A 374 2.92 8.43 13.95
C ILE A 374 1.73 9.21 13.42
N ASP A 375 0.84 8.55 12.70
CA ASP A 375 -0.38 9.15 12.13
C ASP A 375 -0.10 10.47 11.37
N GLY A 376 0.98 10.48 10.57
CA GLY A 376 1.38 11.66 9.80
C GLY A 376 1.92 12.84 10.62
N THR A 377 2.28 12.61 11.86
CA THR A 377 2.92 13.59 12.78
C THR A 377 4.33 13.11 13.11
N VAL A 378 5.29 14.01 13.07
CA VAL A 378 6.66 13.72 13.54
C VAL A 378 6.70 13.90 15.04
N VAL A 379 7.03 12.86 15.78
CA VAL A 379 7.21 12.86 17.23
C VAL A 379 8.69 12.86 17.54
N ILE A 380 9.17 13.89 18.23
CA ILE A 380 10.58 14.04 18.63
C ILE A 380 10.74 13.59 20.06
N SER A 381 11.66 12.66 20.31
CA SER A 381 12.00 12.17 21.64
C SER A 381 13.45 12.51 21.98
N SER A 382 13.68 13.20 23.07
CA SER A 382 15.01 13.61 23.53
C SER A 382 15.13 13.44 25.05
N LYS A 383 16.38 13.29 25.53
CA LYS A 383 16.70 13.33 26.96
C LYS A 383 17.13 14.74 27.42
N GLY A 384 17.02 15.72 26.55
CA GLY A 384 17.55 17.06 26.74
C GLY A 384 19.05 17.18 26.48
N CYS A 385 19.49 18.43 26.31
CA CYS A 385 20.91 18.74 26.14
C CYS A 385 21.48 19.07 27.53
N LYS A 386 22.57 18.38 27.89
CA LYS A 386 23.33 18.77 29.07
C LYS A 386 24.06 20.04 28.73
N GLY A 387 23.78 21.13 29.44
CA GLY A 387 24.54 22.36 29.40
C GLY A 387 25.97 22.17 29.90
#